data_37aa2785a8bd72ec1f232130d21c9b1a
#
_entry.id   37aa2785a8bd72ec1f232130d21c9b1a
#
_cell.length_a   1.000
_cell.length_b   1.000
_cell.length_c   1.000
_cell.angle_alpha   90.00
_cell.angle_beta   90.00
_cell.angle_gamma   90.00
#
_symmetry.space_group_name_H-M   'P 1'
#
loop_
_entity.id
_entity.type
_entity.pdbx_description
1 polymer ?
#
loop_
_entity_poly.entity_id
_entity_poly.type
_entity_poly.pdbx_seq_one_letter_code
_entity_poly.pdbx_strand_id
1 'polypeptide(L)'
;LGLESATVPAEKVKDPTRTIPRATMIGMIVTGVIYLFACSAIILLQPADEVAASSAPFADFVARHWGEGAGRWLALFAAISGFGALNGWILLQGELPNAMAKGGVFPDFLAKTSSRDTPVRALVVSSLLMTGVVLLNYSKSMTEAFKFILLLSTTASLVMYFACALAALKLKADGRMTASPVLSLIAAVAALYAIWAIYGAGVEAVAWGLVLLAAGLPVYFIAKQDRVSRQAS
;
A
#
# COMPACT_ATOMS: atom_id res chain seq x y z
N LEU A 1 1.37 2.83 5.22
CA LEU A 1 0.91 2.27 3.95
C LEU A 1 0.00 3.25 3.24
N GLY A 2 0.02 3.22 1.88
CA GLY A 2 -0.89 4.02 1.08
C GLY A 2 -0.37 5.38 0.64
N LEU A 3 0.83 5.79 1.04
CA LEU A 3 1.45 7.03 0.58
C LEU A 3 1.70 7.03 -0.93
N GLU A 4 2.03 5.88 -1.47
CA GLU A 4 2.21 5.60 -2.89
C GLU A 4 0.94 5.85 -3.71
N SER A 5 -0.23 5.73 -3.10
CA SER A 5 -1.52 5.93 -3.77
C SER A 5 -1.67 7.32 -4.38
N ALA A 6 -1.04 8.33 -3.78
CA ALA A 6 -1.05 9.69 -4.29
C ALA A 6 -0.28 9.84 -5.62
N THR A 7 0.64 8.91 -5.93
CA THR A 7 1.43 8.95 -7.17
C THR A 7 0.76 8.24 -8.34
N VAL A 8 -0.18 7.34 -8.09
CA VAL A 8 -0.86 6.54 -9.13
C VAL A 8 -1.61 7.42 -10.14
N PRO A 9 -2.44 8.41 -9.74
CA PRO A 9 -3.12 9.28 -10.67
C PRO A 9 -2.28 10.51 -11.11
N ALA A 10 -0.94 10.43 -11.08
CA ALA A 10 -0.06 11.59 -11.32
C ALA A 10 -0.34 12.30 -12.67
N GLU A 11 -0.70 11.54 -13.69
CA GLU A 11 -1.05 12.10 -15.03
C GLU A 11 -2.35 12.95 -15.00
N LYS A 12 -3.21 12.71 -14.01
CA LYS A 12 -4.50 13.41 -13.85
C LYS A 12 -4.41 14.60 -12.87
N VAL A 13 -3.25 14.79 -12.22
CA VAL A 13 -3.04 15.86 -11.22
C VAL A 13 -2.46 17.09 -11.85
N LYS A 14 -3.04 18.26 -11.55
CA LYS A 14 -2.50 19.55 -11.97
C LYS A 14 -1.22 19.86 -11.21
N ASP A 15 -0.13 20.16 -11.93
CA ASP A 15 1.22 20.41 -11.39
C ASP A 15 1.68 19.28 -10.41
N PRO A 16 1.83 18.02 -10.91
CA PRO A 16 2.09 16.87 -10.06
C PRO A 16 3.41 17.00 -9.29
N THR A 17 4.41 17.67 -9.82
CA THR A 17 5.73 17.85 -9.21
C THR A 17 5.68 18.64 -7.90
N ARG A 18 4.70 19.51 -7.73
CA ARG A 18 4.46 20.28 -6.50
C ARG A 18 3.32 19.75 -5.66
N THR A 19 2.22 19.39 -6.33
CA THR A 19 0.98 19.00 -5.64
C THR A 19 1.14 17.67 -4.91
N ILE A 20 1.70 16.65 -5.58
CA ILE A 20 1.84 15.31 -4.98
C ILE A 20 2.73 15.32 -3.74
N PRO A 21 3.98 15.84 -3.76
CA PRO A 21 4.83 15.83 -2.58
C PRO A 21 4.22 16.59 -1.40
N ARG A 22 3.58 17.74 -1.66
CA ARG A 22 2.95 18.55 -0.61
C ARG A 22 1.74 17.84 -0.01
N ALA A 23 0.84 17.34 -0.82
CA ALA A 23 -0.35 16.63 -0.37
C ALA A 23 0.02 15.38 0.42
N THR A 24 0.99 14.60 -0.06
CA THR A 24 1.49 13.41 0.63
C THR A 24 2.11 13.76 1.97
N MET A 25 2.96 14.79 2.04
CA MET A 25 3.61 15.20 3.27
C MET A 25 2.60 15.70 4.31
N ILE A 26 1.65 16.57 3.91
CA ILE A 26 0.62 17.08 4.80
C ILE A 26 -0.27 15.93 5.29
N GLY A 27 -0.73 15.06 4.37
CA GLY A 27 -1.54 13.89 4.71
C GLY A 27 -0.83 12.96 5.69
N MET A 28 0.45 12.69 5.47
CA MET A 28 1.26 11.84 6.35
C MET A 28 1.40 12.45 7.76
N ILE A 29 1.70 13.74 7.86
CA ILE A 29 1.85 14.42 9.15
C ILE A 29 0.52 14.42 9.90
N VAL A 30 -0.58 14.81 9.25
CA VAL A 30 -1.91 14.85 9.88
C VAL A 30 -2.33 13.46 10.35
N THR A 31 -2.22 12.45 9.48
CA THR A 31 -2.57 11.07 9.82
C THR A 31 -1.67 10.52 10.92
N GLY A 32 -0.37 10.79 10.86
CA GLY A 32 0.60 10.36 11.87
C GLY A 32 0.30 10.95 13.26
N VAL A 33 -0.04 12.23 13.31
CA VAL A 33 -0.45 12.90 14.56
C VAL A 33 -1.74 12.28 15.11
N ILE A 34 -2.75 12.08 14.26
CA ILE A 34 -4.02 11.45 14.68
C ILE A 34 -3.76 10.04 15.22
N TYR A 35 -2.97 9.22 14.52
CA TYR A 35 -2.65 7.86 14.96
C TYR A 35 -1.85 7.87 16.27
N LEU A 36 -0.87 8.77 16.40
CA LEU A 36 -0.10 8.89 17.64
C LEU A 36 -1.02 9.14 18.84
N PHE A 37 -1.91 10.12 18.76
CA PHE A 37 -2.83 10.41 19.86
C PHE A 37 -3.86 9.30 20.08
N ALA A 38 -4.50 8.80 19.03
CA ALA A 38 -5.55 7.79 19.15
C ALA A 38 -5.00 6.44 19.67
N CYS A 39 -3.88 5.97 19.13
CA CYS A 39 -3.27 4.73 19.60
C CYS A 39 -2.67 4.88 21.01
N SER A 40 -2.03 6.02 21.30
CA SER A 40 -1.50 6.29 22.65
C SER A 40 -2.62 6.33 23.69
N ALA A 41 -3.76 6.93 23.38
CA ALA A 41 -4.90 6.95 24.29
C ALA A 41 -5.37 5.54 24.65
N ILE A 42 -5.50 4.65 23.68
CA ILE A 42 -5.90 3.26 23.92
C ILE A 42 -4.86 2.53 24.76
N ILE A 43 -3.57 2.59 24.37
CA ILE A 43 -2.50 1.83 25.02
C ILE A 43 -2.27 2.32 26.46
N LEU A 44 -2.43 3.61 26.74
CA LEU A 44 -2.19 4.19 28.07
C LEU A 44 -3.39 4.10 29.00
N LEU A 45 -4.61 4.04 28.45
CA LEU A 45 -5.84 4.12 29.23
C LEU A 45 -6.61 2.80 29.32
N GLN A 46 -6.18 1.76 28.58
CA GLN A 46 -6.77 0.42 28.66
C GLN A 46 -5.73 -0.64 29.02
N PRO A 47 -6.11 -1.69 29.78
CA PRO A 47 -5.26 -2.85 30.02
C PRO A 47 -4.88 -3.56 28.72
N ALA A 48 -3.62 -3.97 28.59
CA ALA A 48 -3.10 -4.54 27.34
C ALA A 48 -3.78 -5.87 26.96
N ASP A 49 -4.18 -6.66 27.93
CA ASP A 49 -4.92 -7.91 27.76
C ASP A 49 -6.33 -7.68 27.19
N GLU A 50 -7.03 -6.65 27.65
CA GLU A 50 -8.35 -6.28 27.11
C GLU A 50 -8.22 -5.79 25.65
N VAL A 51 -7.23 -4.95 25.35
CA VAL A 51 -6.97 -4.47 23.98
C VAL A 51 -6.63 -5.63 23.06
N ALA A 52 -5.82 -6.58 23.54
CA ALA A 52 -5.40 -7.76 22.75
C ALA A 52 -6.56 -8.72 22.46
N ALA A 53 -7.54 -8.82 23.37
CA ALA A 53 -8.71 -9.67 23.22
C ALA A 53 -9.84 -9.02 22.38
N SER A 54 -9.81 -7.70 22.21
CA SER A 54 -10.86 -6.96 21.50
C SER A 54 -10.74 -7.11 19.98
N SER A 55 -11.87 -7.29 19.31
CA SER A 55 -11.98 -7.22 17.85
C SER A 55 -12.22 -5.78 17.33
N ALA A 56 -12.56 -4.85 18.23
CA ALA A 56 -12.88 -3.46 17.89
C ALA A 56 -12.38 -2.47 18.97
N PRO A 57 -11.06 -2.41 19.26
CA PRO A 57 -10.51 -1.72 20.43
C PRO A 57 -10.89 -0.23 20.52
N PHE A 58 -11.03 0.46 19.39
CA PHE A 58 -11.47 1.86 19.39
C PHE A 58 -12.93 2.02 19.81
N ALA A 59 -13.82 1.13 19.36
CA ALA A 59 -15.24 1.19 19.72
C ALA A 59 -15.43 0.82 21.21
N ASP A 60 -14.70 -0.17 21.70
CA ASP A 60 -14.73 -0.59 23.09
C ASP A 60 -14.18 0.50 24.03
N PHE A 61 -13.12 1.20 23.60
CA PHE A 61 -12.59 2.36 24.32
C PHE A 61 -13.65 3.46 24.47
N VAL A 62 -14.33 3.79 23.38
CA VAL A 62 -15.37 4.83 23.40
C VAL A 62 -16.58 4.37 24.21
N ALA A 63 -16.98 3.10 24.10
CA ALA A 63 -18.08 2.54 24.88
C ALA A 63 -17.81 2.62 26.40
N ARG A 64 -16.57 2.32 26.81
CA ARG A 64 -16.15 2.40 28.21
C ARG A 64 -16.24 3.81 28.80
N HIS A 65 -15.82 4.83 28.03
CA HIS A 65 -15.73 6.21 28.55
C HIS A 65 -16.98 7.05 28.31
N TRP A 66 -17.73 6.77 27.24
CA TRP A 66 -18.89 7.58 26.81
C TRP A 66 -20.17 6.76 26.66
N GLY A 67 -20.14 5.48 27.04
CA GLY A 67 -21.28 4.57 27.05
C GLY A 67 -21.43 3.80 25.72
N GLU A 68 -22.19 2.68 25.82
CA GLU A 68 -22.42 1.71 24.73
C GLU A 68 -22.98 2.35 23.46
N GLY A 69 -23.83 3.37 23.58
CA GLY A 69 -24.38 4.08 22.43
C GLY A 69 -23.30 4.76 21.60
N ALA A 70 -22.35 5.43 22.26
CA ALA A 70 -21.24 6.12 21.59
C ALA A 70 -20.29 5.12 20.88
N GLY A 71 -19.99 3.97 21.51
CA GLY A 71 -19.20 2.89 20.90
C GLY A 71 -19.86 2.35 19.64
N ARG A 72 -21.17 2.12 19.65
CA ARG A 72 -21.93 1.65 18.46
C ARG A 72 -21.90 2.67 17.32
N TRP A 73 -22.06 3.95 17.62
CA TRP A 73 -21.95 5.02 16.61
C TRP A 73 -20.56 5.09 16.00
N LEU A 74 -19.50 4.96 16.83
CA LEU A 74 -18.14 4.91 16.31
C LEU A 74 -17.93 3.71 15.39
N ALA A 75 -18.41 2.52 15.78
CA ALA A 75 -18.32 1.32 14.94
C ALA A 75 -19.05 1.50 13.60
N LEU A 76 -20.23 2.13 13.61
CA LEU A 76 -20.97 2.43 12.40
C LEU A 76 -20.19 3.39 11.47
N PHE A 77 -19.67 4.49 12.03
CA PHE A 77 -18.86 5.45 11.25
C PHE A 77 -17.57 4.82 10.72
N ALA A 78 -16.92 3.94 11.50
CA ALA A 78 -15.76 3.19 11.05
C ALA A 78 -16.11 2.27 9.87
N ALA A 79 -17.26 1.59 9.91
CA ALA A 79 -17.72 0.77 8.80
C ALA A 79 -17.99 1.62 7.54
N ILE A 80 -18.69 2.74 7.66
CA ILE A 80 -18.95 3.67 6.54
C ILE A 80 -17.65 4.19 5.95
N SER A 81 -16.69 4.59 6.81
CA SER A 81 -15.36 5.03 6.38
C SER A 81 -14.59 3.92 5.67
N GLY A 82 -14.69 2.67 6.16
CA GLY A 82 -14.10 1.50 5.54
C GLY A 82 -14.64 1.25 4.12
N PHE A 83 -15.94 1.37 3.91
CA PHE A 83 -16.53 1.29 2.57
C PHE A 83 -16.05 2.41 1.64
N GLY A 84 -15.90 3.63 2.17
CA GLY A 84 -15.34 4.75 1.41
C GLY A 84 -13.90 4.50 0.98
N ALA A 85 -13.06 4.02 1.90
CA ALA A 85 -11.68 3.66 1.62
C ALA A 85 -11.59 2.50 0.61
N LEU A 86 -12.43 1.48 0.74
CA LEU A 86 -12.50 0.35 -0.18
C LEU A 86 -12.78 0.80 -1.62
N ASN A 87 -13.69 1.74 -1.82
CA ASN A 87 -13.99 2.29 -3.14
C ASN A 87 -12.75 2.93 -3.79
N GLY A 88 -11.97 3.69 -3.02
CA GLY A 88 -10.70 4.27 -3.49
C GLY A 88 -9.66 3.19 -3.84
N TRP A 89 -9.53 2.17 -3.02
CA TRP A 89 -8.61 1.06 -3.27
C TRP A 89 -8.98 0.22 -4.48
N ILE A 90 -10.27 0.00 -4.75
CA ILE A 90 -10.75 -0.69 -5.97
C ILE A 90 -10.30 0.08 -7.22
N LEU A 91 -10.37 1.40 -7.21
CA LEU A 91 -9.89 2.20 -8.33
C LEU A 91 -8.38 2.02 -8.55
N LEU A 92 -7.58 2.15 -7.49
CA LEU A 92 -6.13 2.00 -7.55
C LEU A 92 -5.69 0.60 -7.98
N GLN A 93 -6.45 -0.42 -7.57
CA GLN A 93 -6.23 -1.83 -7.95
C GLN A 93 -6.28 -2.04 -9.47
N GLY A 94 -7.07 -1.25 -10.20
CA GLY A 94 -7.11 -1.28 -11.67
C GLY A 94 -6.07 -0.36 -12.33
N GLU A 95 -5.90 0.84 -11.79
CA GLU A 95 -5.01 1.86 -12.37
C GLU A 95 -3.54 1.45 -12.33
N LEU A 96 -3.07 0.86 -11.23
CA LEU A 96 -1.67 0.47 -11.06
C LEU A 96 -1.21 -0.58 -12.09
N PRO A 97 -1.87 -1.75 -12.26
CA PRO A 97 -1.48 -2.72 -13.29
C PRO A 97 -1.65 -2.17 -14.71
N ASN A 98 -2.63 -1.30 -14.95
CA ASN A 98 -2.80 -0.64 -16.23
C ASN A 98 -1.63 0.29 -16.55
N ALA A 99 -1.19 1.11 -15.60
CA ALA A 99 -0.02 1.98 -15.75
C ALA A 99 1.27 1.17 -15.97
N MET A 100 1.44 0.07 -15.23
CA MET A 100 2.58 -0.84 -15.40
C MET A 100 2.59 -1.50 -16.79
N ALA A 101 1.42 -1.87 -17.33
CA ALA A 101 1.29 -2.43 -18.66
C ALA A 101 1.57 -1.37 -19.75
N LYS A 102 1.08 -0.14 -19.58
CA LYS A 102 1.44 0.99 -20.46
C LYS A 102 2.95 1.28 -20.42
N GLY A 103 3.58 1.12 -19.27
CA GLY A 103 5.04 1.22 -19.10
C GLY A 103 5.82 0.02 -19.64
N GLY A 104 5.16 -1.05 -20.11
CA GLY A 104 5.78 -2.25 -20.66
C GLY A 104 6.40 -3.19 -19.62
N VAL A 105 5.96 -3.10 -18.37
CA VAL A 105 6.38 -3.97 -17.26
C VAL A 105 5.40 -5.13 -17.07
N PHE A 106 4.14 -4.94 -17.44
CA PHE A 106 3.08 -5.94 -17.43
C PHE A 106 2.60 -6.23 -18.85
N PRO A 107 1.90 -7.39 -19.07
CA PRO A 107 1.35 -7.76 -20.37
C PRO A 107 0.39 -6.70 -20.93
N ASP A 108 0.50 -6.42 -22.21
CA ASP A 108 -0.22 -5.34 -22.91
C ASP A 108 -1.74 -5.44 -22.87
N PHE A 109 -2.29 -6.65 -22.65
CA PHE A 109 -3.75 -6.79 -22.56
C PHE A 109 -4.34 -6.03 -21.36
N LEU A 110 -3.54 -5.76 -20.32
CA LEU A 110 -3.90 -4.96 -19.15
C LEU A 110 -3.84 -3.45 -19.42
N ALA A 111 -3.13 -3.02 -20.48
CA ALA A 111 -3.03 -1.61 -20.85
C ALA A 111 -4.33 -1.07 -21.48
N LYS A 112 -5.24 -1.96 -21.91
CA LYS A 112 -6.48 -1.57 -22.58
C LYS A 112 -7.51 -1.05 -21.59
N THR A 113 -8.06 0.13 -21.89
CA THR A 113 -9.15 0.77 -21.15
C THR A 113 -10.46 0.65 -21.91
N SER A 114 -11.59 0.84 -21.23
CA SER A 114 -12.91 0.94 -21.82
C SER A 114 -13.11 2.32 -22.49
N SER A 115 -14.23 2.52 -23.17
CA SER A 115 -14.64 3.82 -23.76
C SER A 115 -14.76 4.96 -22.73
N ARG A 116 -14.83 4.65 -21.44
CA ARG A 116 -14.86 5.59 -20.32
C ARG A 116 -13.51 5.70 -19.60
N ASP A 117 -12.42 5.31 -20.25
CA ASP A 117 -11.06 5.29 -19.71
C ASP A 117 -10.91 4.47 -18.40
N THR A 118 -11.74 3.43 -18.24
CA THR A 118 -11.69 2.55 -17.08
C THR A 118 -10.89 1.29 -17.42
N PRO A 119 -9.90 0.88 -16.61
CA PRO A 119 -9.05 -0.29 -16.85
C PRO A 119 -9.74 -1.61 -16.43
N VAL A 120 -10.86 -1.93 -17.08
CA VAL A 120 -11.72 -3.07 -16.71
C VAL A 120 -10.96 -4.39 -16.67
N ARG A 121 -10.06 -4.65 -17.61
CA ARG A 121 -9.27 -5.90 -17.63
C ARG A 121 -8.34 -6.03 -16.45
N ALA A 122 -7.67 -4.94 -16.08
CA ALA A 122 -6.81 -4.90 -14.91
C ALA A 122 -7.63 -5.10 -13.63
N LEU A 123 -8.79 -4.45 -13.51
CA LEU A 123 -9.73 -4.64 -12.39
C LEU A 123 -10.17 -6.09 -12.24
N VAL A 124 -10.60 -6.74 -13.34
CA VAL A 124 -11.06 -8.13 -13.29
C VAL A 124 -9.95 -9.07 -12.86
N VAL A 125 -8.76 -8.96 -13.46
CA VAL A 125 -7.62 -9.82 -13.12
C VAL A 125 -7.21 -9.62 -11.65
N SER A 126 -7.07 -8.39 -11.19
CA SER A 126 -6.72 -8.09 -9.81
C SER A 126 -7.78 -8.58 -8.83
N SER A 127 -9.07 -8.45 -9.16
CA SER A 127 -10.18 -8.92 -8.32
C SER A 127 -10.20 -10.46 -8.22
N LEU A 128 -9.92 -11.17 -9.31
CA LEU A 128 -9.80 -12.63 -9.29
C LEU A 128 -8.61 -13.08 -8.43
N LEU A 129 -7.46 -12.43 -8.55
CA LEU A 129 -6.29 -12.73 -7.72
C LEU A 129 -6.57 -12.46 -6.24
N MET A 130 -7.20 -11.34 -5.92
CA MET A 130 -7.59 -10.99 -4.54
C MET A 130 -8.58 -12.01 -3.98
N THR A 131 -9.59 -12.41 -4.77
CA THR A 131 -10.54 -13.46 -4.38
C THR A 131 -9.82 -14.76 -4.09
N GLY A 132 -8.84 -15.14 -4.91
CA GLY A 132 -8.00 -16.32 -4.67
C GLY A 132 -7.26 -16.24 -3.33
N VAL A 133 -6.63 -15.09 -3.03
CA VAL A 133 -5.92 -14.88 -1.74
C VAL A 133 -6.88 -14.98 -0.57
N VAL A 134 -8.08 -14.41 -0.66
CA VAL A 134 -9.10 -14.51 0.40
C VAL A 134 -9.54 -15.95 0.61
N LEU A 135 -9.80 -16.70 -0.46
CA LEU A 135 -10.20 -18.10 -0.39
C LEU A 135 -9.13 -19.01 0.20
N LEU A 136 -7.86 -18.77 -0.13
CA LEU A 136 -6.73 -19.50 0.46
C LEU A 136 -6.58 -19.27 1.97
N ASN A 137 -7.05 -18.14 2.47
CA ASN A 137 -7.01 -17.80 3.89
C ASN A 137 -8.36 -18.04 4.60
N TYR A 138 -9.34 -18.62 3.93
CA TYR A 138 -10.69 -18.81 4.48
C TYR A 138 -10.74 -19.73 5.71
N SER A 139 -9.79 -20.66 5.84
CA SER A 139 -9.66 -21.55 7.00
C SER A 139 -9.06 -20.90 8.24
N LYS A 140 -8.47 -19.71 8.11
CA LYS A 140 -7.92 -18.93 9.21
C LYS A 140 -9.00 -18.10 9.89
N SER A 141 -8.79 -17.77 11.16
CA SER A 141 -9.66 -16.77 11.82
C SER A 141 -9.59 -15.43 11.07
N MET A 142 -10.66 -14.64 11.14
CA MET A 142 -10.71 -13.31 10.51
C MET A 142 -9.51 -12.43 10.91
N THR A 143 -9.13 -12.48 12.20
CA THR A 143 -8.00 -11.71 12.75
C THR A 143 -6.66 -12.19 12.20
N GLU A 144 -6.46 -13.51 12.10
CA GLU A 144 -5.21 -14.09 11.56
C GLU A 144 -5.07 -13.81 10.07
N ALA A 145 -6.15 -13.96 9.29
CA ALA A 145 -6.17 -13.61 7.87
C ALA A 145 -5.86 -12.12 7.66
N PHE A 146 -6.47 -11.25 8.47
CA PHE A 146 -6.20 -9.81 8.43
C PHE A 146 -4.73 -9.49 8.75
N LYS A 147 -4.18 -10.06 9.83
CA LYS A 147 -2.76 -9.87 10.19
C LYS A 147 -1.82 -10.33 9.08
N PHE A 148 -2.08 -11.50 8.50
CA PHE A 148 -1.27 -12.03 7.41
C PHE A 148 -1.28 -11.11 6.18
N ILE A 149 -2.47 -10.70 5.71
CA ILE A 149 -2.61 -9.81 4.55
C ILE A 149 -1.97 -8.45 4.82
N LEU A 150 -2.14 -7.91 6.03
CA LEU A 150 -1.55 -6.64 6.43
C LEU A 150 -0.01 -6.70 6.41
N LEU A 151 0.59 -7.72 7.01
CA LEU A 151 2.05 -7.90 7.03
C LEU A 151 2.60 -8.13 5.63
N LEU A 152 1.93 -8.93 4.81
CA LEU A 152 2.33 -9.18 3.42
C LEU A 152 2.30 -7.89 2.59
N SER A 153 1.21 -7.12 2.66
CA SER A 153 1.09 -5.82 1.98
C SER A 153 2.15 -4.83 2.45
N THR A 154 2.39 -4.79 3.77
CA THR A 154 3.41 -3.91 4.36
C THR A 154 4.79 -4.26 3.85
N THR A 155 5.15 -5.55 3.84
CA THR A 155 6.44 -6.02 3.35
C THR A 155 6.64 -5.67 1.88
N ALA A 156 5.62 -5.89 1.04
CA ALA A 156 5.69 -5.54 -0.39
C ALA A 156 5.91 -4.02 -0.60
N SER A 157 5.19 -3.17 0.14
CA SER A 157 5.36 -1.71 0.07
C SER A 157 6.73 -1.26 0.58
N LEU A 158 7.27 -1.89 1.64
CA LEU A 158 8.59 -1.57 2.17
C LEU A 158 9.71 -1.92 1.19
N VAL A 159 9.58 -3.02 0.44
CA VAL A 159 10.54 -3.36 -0.63
C VAL A 159 10.54 -2.27 -1.71
N MET A 160 9.36 -1.79 -2.10
CA MET A 160 9.24 -0.68 -3.06
C MET A 160 9.87 0.61 -2.51
N TYR A 161 9.60 0.98 -1.26
CA TYR A 161 10.20 2.16 -0.63
C TYR A 161 11.72 2.06 -0.53
N PHE A 162 12.24 0.88 -0.20
CA PHE A 162 13.67 0.60 -0.20
C PHE A 162 14.27 0.81 -1.59
N ALA A 163 13.66 0.25 -2.63
CA ALA A 163 14.11 0.43 -4.00
C ALA A 163 14.07 1.91 -4.44
N CYS A 164 13.03 2.66 -4.07
CA CYS A 164 12.93 4.09 -4.33
C CYS A 164 14.02 4.89 -3.61
N ALA A 165 14.32 4.56 -2.36
CA ALA A 165 15.40 5.20 -1.61
C ALA A 165 16.77 4.95 -2.25
N LEU A 166 17.06 3.71 -2.65
CA LEU A 166 18.29 3.38 -3.37
C LEU A 166 18.36 4.07 -4.75
N ALA A 167 17.25 4.13 -5.47
CA ALA A 167 17.19 4.83 -6.77
C ALA A 167 17.50 6.32 -6.61
N ALA A 168 16.98 6.97 -5.57
CA ALA A 168 17.28 8.37 -5.27
C ALA A 168 18.77 8.61 -4.99
N LEU A 169 19.40 7.73 -4.19
CA LEU A 169 20.84 7.79 -3.91
C LEU A 169 21.69 7.57 -5.17
N LYS A 170 21.30 6.59 -6.00
CA LYS A 170 21.98 6.30 -7.26
C LYS A 170 21.87 7.43 -8.26
N LEU A 171 20.68 7.98 -8.48
CA LEU A 171 20.48 9.11 -9.40
C LEU A 171 21.31 10.35 -9.02
N LYS A 172 21.50 10.56 -7.72
CA LYS A 172 22.41 11.61 -7.23
C LYS A 172 23.86 11.27 -7.50
N ALA A 173 24.29 10.03 -7.22
CA ALA A 173 25.67 9.60 -7.47
C ALA A 173 26.03 9.70 -8.96
N ASP A 174 25.08 9.38 -9.85
CA ASP A 174 25.23 9.47 -11.30
C ASP A 174 25.14 10.93 -11.82
N GLY A 175 24.96 11.93 -10.94
CA GLY A 175 24.83 13.34 -11.32
C GLY A 175 23.53 13.68 -12.08
N ARG A 176 22.58 12.74 -12.16
CA ARG A 176 21.31 12.87 -12.88
C ARG A 176 20.23 13.61 -12.09
N MET A 177 20.46 13.83 -10.80
CA MET A 177 19.57 14.56 -9.91
C MET A 177 20.38 15.49 -9.01
N THR A 178 20.04 16.80 -9.05
CA THR A 178 20.55 17.77 -8.09
C THR A 178 19.81 17.60 -6.76
N ALA A 179 20.38 16.78 -5.88
CA ALA A 179 19.79 16.55 -4.58
C ALA A 179 20.62 17.22 -3.49
N SER A 180 19.94 17.91 -2.55
CA SER A 180 20.58 18.46 -1.37
C SER A 180 21.20 17.34 -0.50
N PRO A 181 22.22 17.62 0.31
CA PRO A 181 22.76 16.65 1.26
C PRO A 181 21.70 16.08 2.19
N VAL A 182 20.71 16.90 2.57
CA VAL A 182 19.57 16.51 3.41
C VAL A 182 18.72 15.42 2.75
N LEU A 183 18.42 15.55 1.46
CA LEU A 183 17.65 14.52 0.74
C LEU A 183 18.39 13.18 0.69
N SER A 184 19.70 13.19 0.56
CA SER A 184 20.50 11.96 0.59
C SER A 184 20.51 11.30 1.96
N LEU A 185 20.59 12.12 3.02
CA LEU A 185 20.50 11.61 4.39
C LEU A 185 19.11 10.99 4.64
N ILE A 186 18.03 11.67 4.22
CA ILE A 186 16.67 11.15 4.32
C ILE A 186 16.53 9.82 3.57
N ALA A 187 17.04 9.73 2.33
CA ALA A 187 16.99 8.51 1.55
C ALA A 187 17.79 7.36 2.20
N ALA A 188 18.96 7.64 2.78
CA ALA A 188 19.74 6.63 3.50
C ALA A 188 19.01 6.13 4.76
N VAL A 189 18.46 7.05 5.55
CA VAL A 189 17.66 6.71 6.75
C VAL A 189 16.41 5.92 6.36
N ALA A 190 15.71 6.31 5.28
CA ALA A 190 14.55 5.59 4.77
C ALA A 190 14.91 4.15 4.33
N ALA A 191 16.06 3.96 3.68
CA ALA A 191 16.54 2.63 3.29
C ALA A 191 16.84 1.76 4.52
N LEU A 192 17.53 2.29 5.53
CA LEU A 192 17.81 1.58 6.78
C LEU A 192 16.52 1.24 7.54
N TYR A 193 15.60 2.18 7.62
CA TYR A 193 14.29 1.95 8.22
C TYR A 193 13.51 0.84 7.51
N ALA A 194 13.50 0.84 6.17
CA ALA A 194 12.82 -0.19 5.40
C ALA A 194 13.39 -1.59 5.69
N ILE A 195 14.71 -1.74 5.76
CA ILE A 195 15.36 -3.01 6.13
C ILE A 195 14.95 -3.43 7.54
N TRP A 196 15.02 -2.53 8.51
CA TRP A 196 14.64 -2.80 9.88
C TRP A 196 13.17 -3.21 10.01
N ALA A 197 12.28 -2.51 9.31
CA ALA A 197 10.84 -2.80 9.33
C ALA A 197 10.50 -4.13 8.62
N ILE A 198 11.20 -4.48 7.52
CA ILE A 198 11.07 -5.78 6.85
C ILE A 198 11.50 -6.91 7.81
N TYR A 199 12.61 -6.72 8.53
CA TYR A 199 13.05 -7.68 9.54
C TYR A 199 11.99 -7.86 10.64
N GLY A 200 11.37 -6.76 11.09
CA GLY A 200 10.31 -6.75 12.10
C GLY A 200 8.98 -7.36 11.64
N ALA A 201 8.73 -7.46 10.34
CA ALA A 201 7.51 -8.05 9.79
C ALA A 201 7.42 -9.58 10.01
N GLY A 202 8.55 -10.23 10.32
CA GLY A 202 8.61 -11.66 10.60
C GLY A 202 8.89 -12.52 9.36
N VAL A 203 9.39 -13.72 9.60
CA VAL A 203 9.88 -14.64 8.56
C VAL A 203 8.78 -15.04 7.59
N GLU A 204 7.56 -15.27 8.07
CA GLU A 204 6.43 -15.70 7.23
C GLU A 204 6.07 -14.63 6.18
N ALA A 205 5.92 -13.38 6.59
CA ALA A 205 5.60 -12.27 5.68
C ALA A 205 6.72 -12.01 4.67
N VAL A 206 7.98 -12.11 5.10
CA VAL A 206 9.15 -11.95 4.24
C VAL A 206 9.24 -13.08 3.23
N ALA A 207 9.05 -14.34 3.66
CA ALA A 207 9.07 -15.50 2.75
C ALA A 207 7.99 -15.40 1.67
N TRP A 208 6.77 -15.09 2.04
CA TRP A 208 5.69 -14.86 1.08
C TRP A 208 5.93 -13.64 0.18
N GLY A 209 6.52 -12.57 0.72
CA GLY A 209 6.96 -11.42 -0.07
C GLY A 209 7.98 -11.81 -1.14
N LEU A 210 8.97 -12.65 -0.81
CA LEU A 210 9.94 -13.18 -1.76
C LEU A 210 9.31 -14.09 -2.82
N VAL A 211 8.33 -14.92 -2.43
CA VAL A 211 7.56 -15.75 -3.38
C VAL A 211 6.82 -14.87 -4.38
N LEU A 212 6.17 -13.79 -3.92
CA LEU A 212 5.49 -12.84 -4.80
C LEU A 212 6.45 -12.12 -5.75
N LEU A 213 7.63 -11.71 -5.27
CA LEU A 213 8.66 -11.13 -6.12
C LEU A 213 9.16 -12.12 -7.18
N ALA A 214 9.40 -13.37 -6.78
CA ALA A 214 9.80 -14.42 -7.70
C ALA A 214 8.72 -14.71 -8.74
N ALA A 215 7.44 -14.73 -8.35
CA ALA A 215 6.30 -14.89 -9.26
C ALA A 215 6.14 -13.70 -10.22
N GLY A 216 6.58 -12.51 -9.85
CA GLY A 216 6.58 -11.34 -10.73
C GLY A 216 7.61 -11.40 -11.86
N LEU A 217 8.73 -12.11 -11.66
CA LEU A 217 9.80 -12.21 -12.68
C LEU A 217 9.33 -12.83 -13.99
N PRO A 218 8.65 -14.00 -14.04
CA PRO A 218 8.11 -14.56 -15.26
C PRO A 218 7.18 -13.60 -16.00
N VAL A 219 6.31 -12.90 -15.25
CA VAL A 219 5.37 -11.91 -15.82
C VAL A 219 6.12 -10.78 -16.51
N TYR A 220 7.19 -10.29 -15.88
CA TYR A 220 8.06 -9.26 -16.45
C TYR A 220 8.77 -9.76 -17.74
N PHE A 221 9.29 -10.98 -17.74
CA PHE A 221 9.97 -11.53 -18.92
C PHE A 221 9.01 -11.73 -20.10
N ILE A 222 7.77 -12.18 -19.85
CA ILE A 222 6.72 -12.30 -20.88
C ILE A 222 6.41 -10.92 -21.47
N ALA A 223 6.16 -9.91 -20.62
CA ALA A 223 5.87 -8.55 -21.05
C ALA A 223 7.02 -7.95 -21.87
N LYS A 224 8.28 -8.25 -21.51
CA LYS A 224 9.46 -7.80 -22.25
C LYS A 224 9.57 -8.44 -23.63
N GLN A 225 9.25 -9.74 -23.76
CA GLN A 225 9.25 -10.44 -25.06
C GLN A 225 8.18 -9.86 -26.00
N ASP A 226 6.98 -9.60 -25.52
CA ASP A 226 5.91 -8.98 -26.30
C ASP A 226 6.31 -7.61 -26.86
N ARG A 227 7.11 -6.86 -26.11
CA ARG A 227 7.59 -5.54 -26.50
C ARG A 227 8.66 -5.63 -27.62
N VAL A 228 9.59 -6.55 -27.49
CA VAL A 228 10.65 -6.76 -28.49
C VAL A 228 10.06 -7.24 -29.83
N SER A 229 9.10 -8.15 -29.80
CA SER A 229 8.42 -8.65 -31.00
C SER A 229 7.66 -7.56 -31.77
N ARG A 230 7.11 -6.56 -31.08
CA ARG A 230 6.41 -5.42 -31.72
C ARG A 230 7.33 -4.35 -32.29
N GLN A 231 8.53 -4.21 -31.77
CA GLN A 231 9.51 -3.27 -32.33
C GLN A 231 10.20 -3.85 -33.57
N ALA A 232 10.06 -5.17 -33.78
CA ALA A 232 10.62 -5.88 -34.92
C ALA A 232 9.61 -6.11 -36.07
N SER A 233 8.33 -5.82 -35.87
CA SER A 233 7.25 -5.86 -36.86
C SER A 233 6.86 -4.46 -37.32
#